data_d16fc868fbf1a3fd10bcb79aa7f21c69
#
_entry.id   d16fc868fbf1a3fd10bcb79aa7f21c69
#
_cell.length_a   1.000
_cell.length_b   1.000
_cell.length_c   1.000
_cell.angle_alpha   90.00
_cell.angle_beta   90.00
_cell.angle_gamma   90.00
#
_symmetry.space_group_name_H-M   'P 1'
#
loop_
_entity.id
_entity.type
_entity.pdbx_description
1 polymer ?
#
loop_
_entity_poly.entity_id
_entity_poly.type
_entity_poly.pdbx_seq_one_letter_code
_entity_poly.pdbx_strand_id
1 'polypeptide(L)'
;MKKNLFLALCLIALSPLCLKAETITATDSRVTFVGRTAVEGTSVSFDWTATYFRIAFSGNKLTMKASDLKVGAADEAAAAKLHNYYNVWIDSPTSAQPHRIVEVKEGDNIIELVDPNYLKRSRRSVHEVIVQKRTEGEQGRTTIHSFTTDGRFYQATPLCERQLEFIGDSYTCGYGIDAPTKEEKFSPETENASRSYAAIVSRYFGADYIAVAHSGMGMVRNYNSKFPKWNMPERYCQTFDMDSTQATRWNAADHAFKPAMSIIYLGANDFSVSMQPKYESFRDNYYRMLKQMKENYGEDHPILCVATKTHEFLGEYVREMAKNCGLKNVHYLVYCPAQHNHTNEDLGADVHPNYNGQKKKAYSIIPYIATITGWGLQDAIVE
;
A
#
# COMPACT_ATOMS: atom_id res chain seq x y z
N MET A 1 39.23 -76.35 0.49
CA MET A 1 38.40 -75.58 -0.46
C MET A 1 37.94 -74.25 0.25
N LYS A 2 38.65 -73.15 -0.05
CA LYS A 2 38.30 -71.82 0.52
C LYS A 2 37.46 -71.09 -0.55
N LYS A 3 36.23 -70.77 -0.20
CA LYS A 3 35.33 -69.93 -1.05
C LYS A 3 35.58 -68.44 -0.77
N ASN A 4 36.16 -67.75 -1.73
CA ASN A 4 36.28 -66.27 -1.70
C ASN A 4 34.95 -65.68 -2.09
N LEU A 5 34.38 -64.92 -1.17
CA LEU A 5 33.17 -64.11 -1.40
C LEU A 5 33.63 -62.69 -1.85
N PHE A 6 33.44 -62.37 -3.11
CA PHE A 6 33.67 -61.03 -3.65
C PHE A 6 32.46 -60.13 -3.30
N LEU A 7 32.67 -59.18 -2.43
CA LEU A 7 31.67 -58.14 -2.10
C LEU A 7 31.84 -57.00 -3.13
N ALA A 8 30.93 -56.92 -4.10
CA ALA A 8 30.86 -55.80 -5.04
C ALA A 8 30.23 -54.58 -4.33
N LEU A 9 31.05 -53.58 -4.03
CA LEU A 9 30.60 -52.29 -3.52
C LEU A 9 30.09 -51.46 -4.71
N CYS A 10 28.75 -51.34 -4.87
CA CYS A 10 28.14 -50.38 -5.78
C CYS A 10 28.27 -48.97 -5.17
N LEU A 11 29.26 -48.21 -5.64
CA LEU A 11 29.32 -46.76 -5.44
C LEU A 11 28.21 -46.10 -6.27
N ILE A 12 27.10 -45.79 -5.63
CA ILE A 12 26.11 -44.87 -6.21
C ILE A 12 26.73 -43.48 -6.19
N ALA A 13 27.24 -43.05 -7.36
CA ALA A 13 27.65 -41.65 -7.54
C ALA A 13 26.41 -40.76 -7.43
N LEU A 14 26.20 -40.15 -6.27
CA LEU A 14 25.31 -39.05 -6.12
C LEU A 14 25.87 -37.88 -6.93
N SER A 15 25.46 -37.75 -8.19
CA SER A 15 25.69 -36.54 -8.96
C SER A 15 24.98 -35.39 -8.19
N PRO A 16 25.70 -34.31 -7.87
CA PRO A 16 25.00 -33.13 -7.31
C PRO A 16 23.96 -32.69 -8.35
N LEU A 17 22.69 -32.79 -8.03
CA LEU A 17 21.65 -32.13 -8.81
C LEU A 17 22.00 -30.65 -8.80
N CYS A 18 22.60 -30.16 -9.87
CA CYS A 18 22.78 -28.75 -10.11
C CYS A 18 21.35 -28.18 -10.29
N LEU A 19 20.76 -27.65 -9.24
CA LEU A 19 19.47 -26.98 -9.30
C LEU A 19 19.64 -25.81 -10.29
N LYS A 20 19.03 -25.94 -11.45
CA LYS A 20 19.03 -24.91 -12.47
C LYS A 20 18.19 -23.74 -11.91
N ALA A 21 18.74 -22.53 -12.01
CA ALA A 21 18.00 -21.33 -11.64
C ALA A 21 16.62 -21.30 -12.30
N GLU A 22 15.59 -20.99 -11.53
CA GLU A 22 14.23 -20.82 -12.03
C GLU A 22 13.90 -19.33 -12.21
N THR A 23 13.27 -19.01 -13.34
CA THR A 23 12.75 -17.66 -13.61
C THR A 23 11.26 -17.77 -13.90
N ILE A 24 10.47 -16.91 -13.26
CA ILE A 24 9.03 -16.77 -13.51
C ILE A 24 8.70 -15.32 -13.89
N THR A 25 7.64 -15.15 -14.66
CA THR A 25 7.12 -13.81 -15.01
C THR A 25 6.38 -13.18 -13.85
N ALA A 26 6.15 -11.88 -13.90
CA ALA A 26 5.35 -11.18 -12.88
C ALA A 26 3.89 -11.67 -12.84
N THR A 27 3.38 -12.20 -13.94
CA THR A 27 2.01 -12.74 -14.05
C THR A 27 1.88 -14.21 -13.68
N ASP A 28 2.97 -14.86 -13.22
CA ASP A 28 2.91 -16.25 -12.75
C ASP A 28 1.94 -16.38 -11.56
N SER A 29 1.07 -17.38 -11.60
CA SER A 29 0.02 -17.57 -10.58
C SER A 29 0.54 -17.81 -9.17
N ARG A 30 1.84 -18.10 -9.01
CA ARG A 30 2.49 -18.25 -7.71
C ARG A 30 2.83 -16.92 -7.03
N VAL A 31 2.71 -15.80 -7.74
CA VAL A 31 2.89 -14.44 -7.19
C VAL A 31 1.54 -13.85 -6.82
N THR A 32 1.41 -13.31 -5.61
CA THR A 32 0.18 -12.66 -5.17
C THR A 32 0.39 -11.15 -5.10
N PHE A 33 -0.29 -10.40 -5.95
CA PHE A 33 -0.30 -8.93 -5.92
C PHE A 33 -1.49 -8.41 -5.12
N VAL A 34 -1.27 -7.34 -4.35
CA VAL A 34 -2.29 -6.60 -3.60
C VAL A 34 -2.11 -5.11 -3.89
N GLY A 35 -3.08 -4.52 -4.55
CA GLY A 35 -3.05 -3.14 -5.01
C GLY A 35 -3.76 -2.98 -6.35
N ARG A 36 -3.86 -1.75 -6.82
CA ARG A 36 -4.32 -1.46 -8.18
C ARG A 36 -3.15 -1.67 -9.14
N THR A 37 -3.28 -2.66 -10.01
CA THR A 37 -2.24 -3.05 -10.96
C THR A 37 -2.79 -3.13 -12.36
N ALA A 38 -1.93 -2.94 -13.35
CA ALA A 38 -2.21 -3.23 -14.76
C ALA A 38 -1.29 -4.35 -15.24
N VAL A 39 -1.85 -5.24 -16.05
CA VAL A 39 -1.11 -6.33 -16.70
C VAL A 39 -0.91 -6.02 -18.16
N GLU A 40 0.33 -6.05 -18.63
CA GLU A 40 0.68 -5.93 -20.02
C GLU A 40 1.62 -7.08 -20.41
N GLY A 41 1.11 -7.99 -21.24
CA GLY A 41 1.83 -9.24 -21.56
C GLY A 41 2.10 -10.07 -20.31
N THR A 42 3.37 -10.19 -19.96
CA THR A 42 3.82 -10.95 -18.77
C THR A 42 4.30 -10.06 -17.63
N SER A 43 4.11 -8.74 -17.75
CA SER A 43 4.55 -7.75 -16.78
C SER A 43 3.38 -7.19 -16.00
N VAL A 44 3.66 -6.69 -14.78
CA VAL A 44 2.68 -6.07 -13.88
C VAL A 44 3.18 -4.69 -13.49
N SER A 45 2.36 -3.65 -13.75
CA SER A 45 2.68 -2.25 -13.48
C SER A 45 1.77 -1.67 -12.40
N PHE A 46 2.32 -0.77 -11.57
CA PHE A 46 1.59 -0.04 -10.53
C PHE A 46 2.36 1.20 -10.08
N ASP A 47 1.64 2.18 -9.52
CA ASP A 47 2.24 3.37 -8.89
C ASP A 47 1.58 3.77 -7.57
N TRP A 48 0.35 3.34 -7.26
CA TRP A 48 -0.29 3.64 -5.98
C TRP A 48 0.57 3.25 -4.79
N THR A 49 0.61 4.11 -3.79
CA THR A 49 1.27 3.85 -2.50
C THR A 49 0.77 2.55 -1.87
N ALA A 50 1.57 1.94 -1.01
CA ALA A 50 1.26 0.69 -0.30
C ALA A 50 0.98 -0.55 -1.19
N THR A 51 1.00 -0.46 -2.51
CA THR A 51 0.90 -1.64 -3.38
C THR A 51 2.02 -2.63 -3.06
N TYR A 52 1.69 -3.93 -2.90
CA TYR A 52 2.65 -4.95 -2.53
C TYR A 52 2.41 -6.28 -3.23
N PHE A 53 3.40 -7.14 -3.16
CA PHE A 53 3.29 -8.52 -3.61
C PHE A 53 3.97 -9.49 -2.65
N ARG A 54 3.53 -10.74 -2.72
CA ARG A 54 4.10 -11.90 -2.02
C ARG A 54 4.70 -12.84 -3.03
N ILE A 55 5.86 -13.40 -2.71
CA ILE A 55 6.55 -14.40 -3.51
C ILE A 55 7.23 -15.42 -2.60
N ALA A 56 7.02 -16.70 -2.87
CA ALA A 56 7.60 -17.80 -2.10
C ALA A 56 8.63 -18.56 -2.93
N PHE A 57 9.79 -18.83 -2.34
CA PHE A 57 10.90 -19.44 -3.04
C PHE A 57 11.79 -20.29 -2.12
N SER A 58 12.60 -21.17 -2.72
CA SER A 58 13.77 -21.79 -2.09
C SER A 58 15.05 -21.31 -2.78
N GLY A 59 16.20 -21.58 -2.16
CA GLY A 59 17.50 -21.18 -2.68
C GLY A 59 18.17 -20.10 -1.83
N ASN A 60 19.30 -19.58 -2.33
CA ASN A 60 20.12 -18.60 -1.62
C ASN A 60 20.07 -17.21 -2.26
N LYS A 61 19.28 -17.04 -3.31
CA LYS A 61 19.17 -15.80 -4.06
C LYS A 61 17.75 -15.60 -4.57
N LEU A 62 17.26 -14.37 -4.45
CA LEU A 62 16.02 -13.92 -5.08
C LEU A 62 16.27 -12.55 -5.71
N THR A 63 16.08 -12.45 -7.01
CA THR A 63 16.19 -11.20 -7.77
C THR A 63 14.88 -10.86 -8.46
N MET A 64 14.60 -9.57 -8.57
CA MET A 64 13.48 -8.98 -9.30
C MET A 64 14.03 -8.17 -10.49
N LYS A 65 13.55 -8.45 -11.70
CA LYS A 65 13.74 -7.56 -12.85
C LYS A 65 12.55 -6.62 -12.94
N ALA A 66 12.82 -5.33 -12.89
CA ALA A 66 11.81 -4.28 -12.96
C ALA A 66 12.31 -3.10 -13.78
N SER A 67 11.39 -2.26 -14.24
CA SER A 67 11.69 -0.93 -14.73
C SER A 67 10.86 0.11 -13.98
N ASP A 68 11.33 1.35 -13.95
CA ASP A 68 10.64 2.46 -13.31
C ASP A 68 10.56 3.67 -14.24
N LEU A 69 9.43 4.38 -14.17
CA LEU A 69 9.18 5.60 -14.90
C LEU A 69 8.83 6.72 -13.92
N LYS A 70 9.59 7.81 -13.93
CA LYS A 70 9.37 8.99 -13.08
C LYS A 70 8.22 9.86 -13.59
N VAL A 71 7.00 9.32 -13.47
CA VAL A 71 5.76 9.92 -14.02
C VAL A 71 5.39 11.27 -13.42
N GLY A 72 5.90 11.60 -12.22
CA GLY A 72 5.71 12.90 -11.58
C GLY A 72 6.68 13.99 -12.04
N ALA A 73 7.69 13.63 -12.83
CA ALA A 73 8.73 14.56 -13.26
C ALA A 73 8.29 15.41 -14.46
N ALA A 74 8.56 16.71 -14.40
CA ALA A 74 8.36 17.61 -15.53
C ALA A 74 9.55 17.58 -16.52
N ASP A 75 10.73 17.24 -16.04
CA ASP A 75 11.98 17.18 -16.78
C ASP A 75 12.99 16.25 -16.06
N GLU A 76 14.16 16.05 -16.65
CA GLU A 76 15.23 15.19 -16.12
C GLU A 76 15.74 15.67 -14.75
N ALA A 77 15.83 16.99 -14.53
CA ALA A 77 16.26 17.54 -13.26
C ALA A 77 15.24 17.31 -12.13
N ALA A 78 13.96 17.29 -12.47
CA ALA A 78 12.87 16.90 -11.56
C ALA A 78 12.91 15.40 -11.31
N ALA A 79 13.10 14.56 -12.34
CA ALA A 79 13.18 13.11 -12.22
C ALA A 79 14.30 12.67 -11.27
N ALA A 80 15.44 13.35 -11.31
CA ALA A 80 16.59 13.07 -10.44
C ALA A 80 16.31 13.27 -8.93
N LYS A 81 15.21 13.93 -8.56
CA LYS A 81 14.79 14.16 -7.17
C LYS A 81 13.71 13.16 -6.70
N LEU A 82 13.23 12.30 -7.59
CA LEU A 82 12.19 11.32 -7.30
C LEU A 82 12.81 9.97 -6.97
N HIS A 83 12.49 9.42 -5.82
CA HIS A 83 13.06 8.20 -5.31
C HIS A 83 11.95 7.21 -4.95
N ASN A 84 11.87 6.10 -5.68
CA ASN A 84 10.83 5.09 -5.53
C ASN A 84 11.34 3.95 -4.63
N TYR A 85 10.97 3.98 -3.35
CA TYR A 85 11.44 3.04 -2.34
C TYR A 85 10.42 1.93 -2.04
N TYR A 86 10.95 0.76 -1.68
CA TYR A 86 10.21 -0.43 -1.29
C TYR A 86 10.76 -1.02 0.00
N ASN A 87 9.87 -1.40 0.90
CA ASN A 87 10.20 -2.25 2.03
C ASN A 87 10.17 -3.72 1.61
N VAL A 88 11.12 -4.50 2.08
CA VAL A 88 11.23 -5.94 1.83
C VAL A 88 11.27 -6.67 3.16
N TRP A 89 10.31 -7.55 3.41
CA TRP A 89 10.29 -8.46 4.54
C TRP A 89 10.49 -9.89 4.07
N ILE A 90 11.16 -10.70 4.87
CA ILE A 90 11.33 -12.13 4.63
C ILE A 90 10.96 -12.90 5.88
N ASP A 91 10.03 -13.84 5.76
CA ASP A 91 9.55 -14.72 6.83
C ASP A 91 9.12 -13.98 8.12
N SER A 92 8.75 -12.73 8.00
CA SER A 92 8.40 -11.86 9.13
C SER A 92 7.19 -10.99 8.82
N PRO A 93 6.42 -10.57 9.85
CA PRO A 93 5.29 -9.67 9.66
C PRO A 93 5.77 -8.29 9.20
N THR A 94 4.90 -7.56 8.50
CA THR A 94 5.17 -6.21 8.00
C THR A 94 5.19 -5.14 9.09
N SER A 95 4.84 -5.50 10.34
CA SER A 95 5.04 -4.67 11.53
C SER A 95 6.51 -4.59 11.97
N ALA A 96 7.27 -5.65 11.70
CA ALA A 96 8.70 -5.65 12.00
C ALA A 96 9.46 -4.66 11.12
N GLN A 97 10.66 -4.31 11.53
CA GLN A 97 11.58 -3.58 10.66
C GLN A 97 11.79 -4.37 9.37
N PRO A 98 11.77 -3.72 8.20
CA PRO A 98 12.02 -4.40 6.95
C PRO A 98 13.45 -4.99 6.94
N HIS A 99 13.58 -6.17 6.36
CA HIS A 99 14.86 -6.80 6.12
C HIS A 99 15.77 -5.93 5.24
N ARG A 100 15.18 -5.29 4.23
CA ARG A 100 15.85 -4.33 3.35
C ARG A 100 14.88 -3.22 2.95
N ILE A 101 15.44 -2.05 2.65
CA ILE A 101 14.79 -1.02 1.85
C ILE A 101 15.53 -1.01 0.51
N VAL A 102 14.80 -1.11 -0.58
CA VAL A 102 15.34 -1.08 -1.93
C VAL A 102 14.76 0.09 -2.71
N GLU A 103 15.57 0.69 -3.57
CA GLU A 103 15.15 1.71 -4.51
C GLU A 103 15.00 1.09 -5.90
N VAL A 104 13.91 1.41 -6.60
CA VAL A 104 13.74 1.12 -8.02
C VAL A 104 14.05 2.42 -8.77
N LYS A 105 15.21 2.46 -9.42
CA LYS A 105 15.70 3.64 -10.14
C LYS A 105 15.02 3.75 -11.50
N GLU A 106 15.02 4.94 -12.07
CA GLU A 106 14.52 5.16 -13.43
C GLU A 106 15.19 4.21 -14.43
N GLY A 107 14.40 3.69 -15.38
CA GLY A 107 14.83 2.70 -16.36
C GLY A 107 14.89 1.27 -15.81
N ASP A 108 15.72 0.42 -16.42
CA ASP A 108 15.80 -1.01 -16.12
C ASP A 108 16.61 -1.31 -14.86
N ASN A 109 16.09 -2.20 -14.03
CA ASN A 109 16.67 -2.61 -12.76
C ASN A 109 16.74 -4.13 -12.62
N ILE A 110 17.82 -4.62 -12.01
CA ILE A 110 17.91 -5.98 -11.44
C ILE A 110 18.19 -5.81 -9.95
N ILE A 111 17.22 -6.14 -9.12
CA ILE A 111 17.23 -5.87 -7.68
C ILE A 111 17.35 -7.20 -6.94
N GLU A 112 18.36 -7.34 -6.10
CA GLU A 112 18.46 -8.44 -5.15
C GLU A 112 17.56 -8.14 -3.95
N LEU A 113 16.51 -8.94 -3.78
CA LEU A 113 15.49 -8.71 -2.75
C LEU A 113 15.94 -9.19 -1.36
N VAL A 114 16.77 -10.21 -1.28
CA VAL A 114 17.15 -10.82 -0.01
C VAL A 114 18.68 -10.93 0.10
N ASP A 115 19.20 -10.63 1.30
CA ASP A 115 20.62 -10.85 1.59
C ASP A 115 20.95 -12.36 1.63
N PRO A 116 21.88 -12.85 0.80
CA PRO A 116 22.27 -14.26 0.80
C PRO A 116 22.81 -14.75 2.15
N ASN A 117 23.39 -13.88 2.97
CA ASN A 117 23.87 -14.25 4.31
C ASN A 117 22.72 -14.50 5.29
N TYR A 118 21.57 -13.84 5.10
CA TYR A 118 20.37 -14.17 5.87
C TYR A 118 19.88 -15.58 5.52
N LEU A 119 19.75 -15.89 4.24
CA LEU A 119 19.25 -17.19 3.75
C LEU A 119 20.12 -18.35 4.23
N LYS A 120 21.44 -18.21 4.14
CA LYS A 120 22.39 -19.24 4.62
C LYS A 120 22.26 -19.55 6.12
N ARG A 121 21.77 -18.61 6.93
CA ARG A 121 21.57 -18.79 8.37
C ARG A 121 20.19 -19.28 8.73
N SER A 122 19.24 -19.19 7.81
CA SER A 122 17.87 -19.66 8.02
C SER A 122 17.82 -21.20 8.05
N ARG A 123 16.92 -21.72 8.88
CA ARG A 123 16.61 -23.16 8.92
C ARG A 123 15.43 -23.54 8.01
N ARG A 124 14.81 -22.55 7.39
CA ARG A 124 13.68 -22.77 6.47
C ARG A 124 14.20 -23.23 5.11
N SER A 125 13.49 -24.15 4.48
CA SER A 125 13.76 -24.59 3.10
C SER A 125 12.99 -23.77 2.07
N VAL A 126 11.89 -23.16 2.47
CA VAL A 126 11.06 -22.25 1.66
C VAL A 126 10.89 -20.96 2.44
N HIS A 127 11.07 -19.84 1.76
CA HIS A 127 10.98 -18.49 2.26
C HIS A 127 9.84 -17.76 1.58
N GLU A 128 9.11 -16.91 2.28
CA GLU A 128 8.19 -15.95 1.68
C GLU A 128 8.71 -14.53 1.86
N VAL A 129 8.70 -13.77 0.78
CA VAL A 129 9.08 -12.36 0.75
C VAL A 129 7.85 -11.53 0.44
N ILE A 130 7.67 -10.45 1.22
CA ILE A 130 6.70 -9.39 0.95
C ILE A 130 7.50 -8.16 0.51
N VAL A 131 7.14 -7.59 -0.64
CA VAL A 131 7.73 -6.34 -1.15
C VAL A 131 6.61 -5.31 -1.29
N GLN A 132 6.71 -4.20 -0.58
CA GLN A 132 5.68 -3.16 -0.57
C GLN A 132 6.24 -1.81 -0.96
N LYS A 133 5.56 -1.15 -1.90
CA LYS A 133 5.85 0.23 -2.27
C LYS A 133 5.67 1.14 -1.06
N ARG A 134 6.73 1.84 -0.72
CA ARG A 134 6.87 2.67 0.46
C ARG A 134 6.39 4.11 0.21
N THR A 135 6.65 4.58 -1.01
CA THR A 135 6.42 5.95 -1.47
C THR A 135 5.15 6.07 -2.32
N GLU A 136 4.67 7.28 -2.52
CA GLU A 136 3.48 7.57 -3.34
C GLU A 136 3.78 7.59 -4.86
N GLY A 137 2.73 7.73 -5.67
CA GLY A 137 2.79 7.53 -7.12
C GLY A 137 3.70 8.48 -7.86
N GLU A 138 3.86 9.72 -7.40
CA GLU A 138 4.75 10.70 -8.03
C GLU A 138 6.22 10.27 -8.02
N GLN A 139 6.62 9.44 -7.04
CA GLN A 139 7.99 8.96 -6.90
C GLN A 139 8.38 7.93 -7.96
N GLY A 140 7.43 7.32 -8.63
CA GLY A 140 7.66 6.43 -9.75
C GLY A 140 6.55 5.39 -9.97
N ARG A 141 6.40 4.99 -11.25
CA ARG A 141 5.60 3.85 -11.70
C ARG A 141 6.51 2.69 -11.98
N THR A 142 6.38 1.62 -11.21
CA THR A 142 7.17 0.41 -11.39
C THR A 142 6.44 -0.60 -12.26
N THR A 143 7.17 -1.19 -13.20
CA THR A 143 6.76 -2.36 -13.98
C THR A 143 7.67 -3.53 -13.60
N ILE A 144 7.09 -4.58 -13.02
CA ILE A 144 7.80 -5.82 -12.69
C ILE A 144 7.69 -6.76 -13.88
N HIS A 145 8.84 -7.32 -14.33
CA HIS A 145 8.93 -8.21 -15.48
C HIS A 145 9.06 -9.68 -15.07
N SER A 146 9.96 -9.98 -14.12
CA SER A 146 10.25 -11.35 -13.73
C SER A 146 10.97 -11.44 -12.39
N PHE A 147 10.93 -12.65 -11.84
CA PHE A 147 11.69 -13.03 -10.64
C PHE A 147 12.59 -14.21 -10.98
N THR A 148 13.78 -14.26 -10.38
CA THR A 148 14.75 -15.35 -10.57
C THR A 148 15.31 -15.80 -9.23
N THR A 149 15.36 -17.12 -9.01
CA THR A 149 16.02 -17.76 -7.85
C THR A 149 17.01 -18.83 -8.33
N ASP A 150 18.01 -19.14 -7.54
CA ASP A 150 18.89 -20.29 -7.73
C ASP A 150 18.27 -21.61 -7.23
N GLY A 151 17.05 -21.56 -6.70
CA GLY A 151 16.23 -22.68 -6.27
C GLY A 151 14.94 -22.80 -7.08
N ARG A 152 13.79 -22.84 -6.41
CA ARG A 152 12.45 -23.01 -7.01
C ARG A 152 11.46 -22.01 -6.42
N PHE A 153 10.43 -21.66 -7.20
CA PHE A 153 9.29 -20.90 -6.74
C PHE A 153 8.15 -21.81 -6.25
N TYR A 154 7.45 -21.35 -5.25
CA TYR A 154 6.28 -21.99 -4.64
C TYR A 154 5.10 -21.04 -4.65
N GLN A 155 3.90 -21.58 -4.37
CA GLN A 155 2.71 -20.73 -4.22
C GLN A 155 2.90 -19.79 -3.02
N ALA A 156 2.84 -18.50 -3.25
CA ALA A 156 2.81 -17.51 -2.18
C ALA A 156 1.46 -17.52 -1.46
N THR A 157 1.43 -16.97 -0.25
CA THR A 157 0.20 -16.76 0.52
C THR A 157 -0.83 -16.01 -0.35
N PRO A 158 -2.03 -16.56 -0.54
CA PRO A 158 -3.07 -15.94 -1.34
C PRO A 158 -3.61 -14.67 -0.66
N LEU A 159 -4.54 -13.97 -1.33
CA LEU A 159 -5.29 -12.87 -0.74
C LEU A 159 -5.99 -13.33 0.55
N CYS A 160 -5.92 -12.50 1.59
CA CYS A 160 -6.66 -12.71 2.82
C CYS A 160 -8.17 -12.64 2.56
N GLU A 161 -8.96 -13.37 3.33
CA GLU A 161 -10.43 -13.25 3.29
C GLU A 161 -10.90 -11.86 3.69
N ARG A 162 -10.23 -11.26 4.66
CA ARG A 162 -10.47 -9.88 5.08
C ARG A 162 -9.68 -8.93 4.20
N GLN A 163 -10.37 -7.96 3.63
CA GLN A 163 -9.77 -6.96 2.74
C GLN A 163 -10.38 -5.60 3.02
N LEU A 164 -9.56 -4.55 2.98
CA LEU A 164 -9.96 -3.17 3.24
C LEU A 164 -9.45 -2.25 2.12
N GLU A 165 -10.24 -1.23 1.79
CA GLU A 165 -9.80 -0.15 0.91
C GLU A 165 -9.70 1.15 1.69
N PHE A 166 -8.57 1.85 1.57
CA PHE A 166 -8.36 3.16 2.18
C PHE A 166 -8.17 4.21 1.11
N ILE A 167 -8.94 5.30 1.22
CA ILE A 167 -8.83 6.45 0.34
C ILE A 167 -8.39 7.65 1.17
N GLY A 168 -7.33 8.33 0.74
CA GLY A 168 -6.82 9.42 1.55
C GLY A 168 -5.76 10.30 0.89
N ASP A 169 -5.08 11.05 1.74
CA ASP A 169 -4.04 11.99 1.38
C ASP A 169 -2.68 11.59 2.02
N SER A 170 -1.84 12.57 2.33
CA SER A 170 -0.52 12.38 2.94
C SER A 170 -0.54 11.51 4.23
N TYR A 171 -1.62 11.53 5.00
CA TYR A 171 -1.74 10.69 6.19
C TYR A 171 -1.83 9.20 5.84
N THR A 172 -2.43 8.88 4.71
CA THR A 172 -2.54 7.50 4.21
C THR A 172 -1.27 7.05 3.49
N CYS A 173 -0.58 7.97 2.82
CA CYS A 173 0.73 7.72 2.20
C CYS A 173 1.83 7.46 3.24
N GLY A 174 1.68 7.95 4.48
CA GLY A 174 2.75 7.91 5.47
C GLY A 174 3.84 8.95 5.21
N TYR A 175 3.43 10.14 4.72
CA TYR A 175 4.28 11.29 4.44
C TYR A 175 5.15 11.65 5.64
N GLY A 176 6.46 11.63 5.47
CA GLY A 176 7.43 12.03 6.49
C GLY A 176 7.34 11.28 7.83
N ILE A 177 6.70 10.11 7.85
CA ILE A 177 6.43 9.34 9.09
C ILE A 177 7.69 8.87 9.81
N ASP A 178 8.77 8.62 9.05
CA ASP A 178 10.06 8.17 9.58
C ASP A 178 11.03 9.33 9.87
N ALA A 179 10.59 10.58 9.67
CA ALA A 179 11.38 11.74 10.03
C ALA A 179 11.54 11.86 11.56
N PRO A 180 12.74 12.12 12.08
CA PRO A 180 13.00 12.22 13.51
C PRO A 180 12.24 13.33 14.22
N THR A 181 11.99 14.46 13.53
CA THR A 181 11.31 15.63 14.09
C THR A 181 10.32 16.26 13.13
N LYS A 182 9.41 17.05 13.68
CA LYS A 182 8.39 17.77 12.91
C LYS A 182 8.92 19.00 12.14
N GLU A 183 10.10 19.44 12.46
CA GLU A 183 10.78 20.56 11.82
C GLU A 183 11.44 20.16 10.49
N GLU A 184 11.66 18.85 10.30
CA GLU A 184 12.21 18.36 9.05
C GLU A 184 11.26 18.55 7.89
N LYS A 185 11.84 18.73 6.71
CA LYS A 185 11.09 18.76 5.48
C LYS A 185 10.89 17.34 4.94
N PHE A 186 9.85 17.18 4.15
CA PHE A 186 9.61 15.93 3.45
C PHE A 186 10.82 15.50 2.63
N SER A 187 11.09 14.21 2.71
CA SER A 187 11.93 13.50 1.74
C SER A 187 11.35 12.10 1.47
N PRO A 188 11.54 11.55 0.26
CA PRO A 188 11.05 10.21 -0.07
C PRO A 188 11.58 9.12 0.86
N GLU A 189 12.77 9.30 1.45
CA GLU A 189 13.38 8.39 2.42
C GLU A 189 12.57 8.28 3.70
N THR A 190 11.89 9.35 4.09
CA THR A 190 11.10 9.42 5.32
C THR A 190 9.63 9.07 5.12
N GLU A 191 9.18 8.90 3.88
CA GLU A 191 7.84 8.41 3.57
C GLU A 191 7.76 6.90 3.77
N ASN A 192 6.66 6.41 4.37
CA ASN A 192 6.53 4.98 4.64
C ASN A 192 5.07 4.53 4.83
N ALA A 193 4.44 4.12 3.74
CA ALA A 193 3.05 3.67 3.75
C ALA A 193 2.80 2.45 4.66
N SER A 194 3.82 1.58 4.89
CA SER A 194 3.68 0.41 5.74
C SER A 194 3.49 0.74 7.23
N ARG A 195 3.76 1.98 7.60
CA ARG A 195 3.60 2.49 8.98
C ARG A 195 2.41 3.43 9.15
N SER A 196 1.66 3.70 8.07
CA SER A 196 0.44 4.52 8.13
C SER A 196 -0.66 3.84 8.95
N TYR A 197 -1.65 4.63 9.37
CA TYR A 197 -2.83 4.11 10.09
C TYR A 197 -3.53 3.01 9.29
N ALA A 198 -3.56 3.10 7.96
CA ALA A 198 -4.17 2.11 7.09
C ALA A 198 -3.49 0.74 7.21
N ALA A 199 -2.15 0.73 7.19
CA ALA A 199 -1.36 -0.48 7.39
C ALA A 199 -1.54 -1.06 8.80
N ILE A 200 -1.56 -0.21 9.85
CA ILE A 200 -1.75 -0.63 11.25
C ILE A 200 -3.13 -1.27 11.42
N VAL A 201 -4.20 -0.63 10.94
CA VAL A 201 -5.57 -1.17 10.97
C VAL A 201 -5.65 -2.52 10.26
N SER A 202 -5.05 -2.62 9.09
CA SER A 202 -5.08 -3.85 8.28
C SER A 202 -4.38 -5.01 8.97
N ARG A 203 -3.20 -4.77 9.54
CA ARG A 203 -2.49 -5.77 10.36
C ARG A 203 -3.28 -6.19 11.59
N TYR A 204 -3.92 -5.24 12.27
CA TYR A 204 -4.77 -5.53 13.44
C TYR A 204 -5.87 -6.54 13.10
N PHE A 205 -6.51 -6.42 11.95
CA PHE A 205 -7.57 -7.34 11.53
C PHE A 205 -7.08 -8.55 10.73
N GLY A 206 -5.77 -8.68 10.47
CA GLY A 206 -5.22 -9.71 9.58
C GLY A 206 -5.78 -9.58 8.16
N ALA A 207 -5.95 -8.35 7.69
CA ALA A 207 -6.56 -8.03 6.41
C ALA A 207 -5.49 -7.61 5.38
N ASP A 208 -5.72 -7.96 4.11
CA ASP A 208 -5.06 -7.28 3.00
C ASP A 208 -5.71 -5.92 2.77
N TYR A 209 -4.94 -4.97 2.23
CA TYR A 209 -5.49 -3.65 1.96
C TYR A 209 -4.90 -3.03 0.69
N ILE A 210 -5.71 -2.14 0.10
CA ILE A 210 -5.24 -1.21 -0.93
C ILE A 210 -5.38 0.22 -0.41
N ALA A 211 -4.42 1.07 -0.78
CA ALA A 211 -4.46 2.50 -0.48
C ALA A 211 -4.52 3.29 -1.79
N VAL A 212 -5.63 4.00 -1.98
CA VAL A 212 -5.80 4.97 -3.06
C VAL A 212 -5.58 6.34 -2.45
N ALA A 213 -4.32 6.75 -2.40
CA ALA A 213 -3.91 7.95 -1.67
C ALA A 213 -2.78 8.69 -2.38
N HIS A 214 -2.81 10.01 -2.29
CA HIS A 214 -1.78 10.89 -2.79
C HIS A 214 -1.72 12.16 -1.93
N SER A 215 -0.53 12.60 -1.57
CA SER A 215 -0.31 13.76 -0.70
C SER A 215 -0.89 15.04 -1.29
N GLY A 216 -1.47 15.87 -0.44
CA GLY A 216 -2.07 17.13 -0.85
C GLY A 216 -3.44 17.03 -1.55
N MET A 217 -3.97 15.83 -1.78
CA MET A 217 -5.26 15.68 -2.45
C MET A 217 -6.42 16.05 -1.53
N GLY A 218 -7.44 16.66 -2.12
CA GLY A 218 -8.71 16.97 -1.47
C GLY A 218 -9.90 16.42 -2.23
N MET A 219 -11.08 16.74 -1.72
CA MET A 219 -12.35 16.32 -2.28
C MET A 219 -12.80 17.24 -3.41
N VAL A 220 -12.58 18.54 -3.26
CA VAL A 220 -12.96 19.59 -4.23
C VAL A 220 -11.70 20.19 -4.86
N ARG A 221 -10.69 20.42 -4.04
CA ARG A 221 -9.41 21.03 -4.47
C ARG A 221 -8.25 20.48 -3.65
N ASN A 222 -7.07 20.58 -4.22
CA ASN A 222 -5.85 20.08 -3.60
C ASN A 222 -5.21 21.13 -2.69
N TYR A 223 -4.25 20.71 -1.88
CA TYR A 223 -3.49 21.58 -0.98
C TYR A 223 -2.97 22.83 -1.70
N ASN A 224 -3.16 23.97 -1.06
CA ASN A 224 -2.74 25.29 -1.53
C ASN A 224 -3.27 25.69 -2.93
N SER A 225 -4.29 25.00 -3.44
CA SER A 225 -4.92 25.32 -4.72
C SER A 225 -6.24 26.07 -4.51
N LYS A 226 -6.47 27.12 -5.32
CA LYS A 226 -7.74 27.86 -5.32
C LYS A 226 -8.78 27.22 -6.25
N PHE A 227 -8.37 26.35 -7.15
CA PHE A 227 -9.22 25.79 -8.20
C PHE A 227 -9.24 24.26 -8.11
N PRO A 228 -10.41 23.64 -8.43
CA PRO A 228 -10.49 22.20 -8.60
C PRO A 228 -9.57 21.78 -9.75
N LYS A 229 -8.72 20.81 -9.54
CA LYS A 229 -7.88 20.20 -10.57
C LYS A 229 -7.41 18.83 -10.11
N TRP A 230 -7.84 17.79 -10.82
CA TRP A 230 -7.39 16.43 -10.64
C TRP A 230 -7.30 16.02 -9.14
N ASN A 231 -8.44 16.20 -8.47
CA ASN A 231 -8.64 15.88 -7.06
C ASN A 231 -8.87 14.37 -6.83
N MET A 232 -9.00 13.94 -5.60
CA MET A 232 -9.13 12.52 -5.29
C MET A 232 -10.34 11.83 -5.94
N PRO A 233 -11.55 12.40 -6.03
CA PRO A 233 -12.66 11.79 -6.78
C PRO A 233 -12.38 11.48 -8.24
N GLU A 234 -11.51 12.24 -8.90
CA GLU A 234 -11.08 11.98 -10.28
C GLU A 234 -10.01 10.87 -10.32
N ARG A 235 -9.05 10.90 -9.40
CA ARG A 235 -8.00 9.89 -9.26
C ARG A 235 -8.55 8.53 -8.85
N TYR A 236 -9.58 8.50 -7.99
CA TYR A 236 -10.18 7.26 -7.51
C TYR A 236 -10.64 6.33 -8.64
N CYS A 237 -11.05 6.89 -9.76
CA CYS A 237 -11.51 6.11 -10.92
C CYS A 237 -10.36 5.50 -11.76
N GLN A 238 -9.09 5.66 -11.36
CA GLN A 238 -7.95 5.31 -12.18
C GLN A 238 -7.21 4.07 -11.68
N THR A 239 -6.59 3.34 -12.61
CA THR A 239 -5.67 2.23 -12.30
C THR A 239 -4.37 2.75 -11.73
N PHE A 240 -3.88 3.88 -12.25
CA PHE A 240 -2.64 4.51 -11.81
C PHE A 240 -2.92 5.87 -11.14
N ASP A 241 -2.17 6.17 -10.10
CA ASP A 241 -2.21 7.46 -9.40
C ASP A 241 -1.83 8.61 -10.34
N MET A 242 -0.73 8.46 -11.08
CA MET A 242 -0.16 9.49 -11.93
C MET A 242 -0.60 9.39 -13.41
N ASP A 243 -1.88 9.08 -13.64
CA ASP A 243 -2.45 9.08 -14.99
C ASP A 243 -3.39 10.27 -15.22
N SER A 244 -2.82 11.46 -15.44
CA SER A 244 -3.59 12.68 -15.70
C SER A 244 -4.39 12.65 -17.01
N THR A 245 -4.08 11.70 -17.90
CA THR A 245 -4.82 11.49 -19.15
C THR A 245 -6.11 10.73 -18.95
N GLN A 246 -6.28 10.09 -17.79
CA GLN A 246 -7.40 9.21 -17.44
C GLN A 246 -7.59 8.06 -18.47
N ALA A 247 -6.51 7.64 -19.11
CA ALA A 247 -6.53 6.61 -20.15
C ALA A 247 -6.81 5.21 -19.57
N THR A 248 -6.41 4.97 -18.32
CA THR A 248 -6.56 3.68 -17.65
C THR A 248 -7.53 3.78 -16.48
N ARG A 249 -8.76 3.31 -16.69
CA ARG A 249 -9.77 3.29 -15.61
C ARG A 249 -9.70 1.99 -14.83
N TRP A 250 -9.79 2.14 -13.51
CA TRP A 250 -9.93 1.00 -12.61
C TRP A 250 -11.32 0.36 -12.77
N ASN A 251 -11.32 -0.96 -13.02
CA ASN A 251 -12.54 -1.75 -13.01
C ASN A 251 -12.41 -2.82 -11.92
N ALA A 252 -13.11 -2.65 -10.81
CA ALA A 252 -13.07 -3.55 -9.68
C ALA A 252 -13.55 -4.99 -10.02
N ALA A 253 -14.37 -5.15 -11.08
CA ALA A 253 -14.86 -6.46 -11.50
C ALA A 253 -13.75 -7.37 -12.02
N ASP A 254 -12.71 -6.78 -12.62
CA ASP A 254 -11.60 -7.52 -13.24
C ASP A 254 -10.56 -8.02 -12.22
N HIS A 255 -10.74 -7.69 -10.94
CA HIS A 255 -9.77 -7.99 -9.90
C HIS A 255 -10.35 -8.91 -8.81
N ALA A 256 -9.50 -9.79 -8.27
CA ALA A 256 -9.86 -10.68 -7.17
C ALA A 256 -10.03 -9.95 -5.83
N PHE A 257 -9.44 -8.75 -5.69
CA PHE A 257 -9.56 -7.96 -4.47
C PHE A 257 -10.97 -7.40 -4.31
N LYS A 258 -11.64 -7.76 -3.20
CA LYS A 258 -13.01 -7.35 -2.88
C LYS A 258 -13.05 -6.84 -1.45
N PRO A 259 -12.90 -5.53 -1.21
CA PRO A 259 -12.88 -5.00 0.15
C PRO A 259 -14.22 -5.21 0.84
N ALA A 260 -14.17 -5.67 2.08
CA ALA A 260 -15.35 -5.75 2.95
C ALA A 260 -15.85 -4.36 3.34
N MET A 261 -15.00 -3.33 3.25
CA MET A 261 -15.31 -1.96 3.60
C MET A 261 -14.31 -0.99 2.95
N SER A 262 -14.78 0.19 2.56
CA SER A 262 -13.93 1.32 2.17
C SER A 262 -13.90 2.39 3.26
N ILE A 263 -12.73 2.95 3.54
CA ILE A 263 -12.50 4.01 4.52
C ILE A 263 -11.97 5.25 3.79
N ILE A 264 -12.71 6.37 3.87
CA ILE A 264 -12.32 7.64 3.28
C ILE A 264 -11.83 8.56 4.39
N TYR A 265 -10.55 8.92 4.38
CA TYR A 265 -9.94 9.84 5.33
C TYR A 265 -9.35 11.01 4.56
N LEU A 266 -10.21 11.96 4.18
CA LEU A 266 -9.91 13.01 3.21
C LEU A 266 -10.68 14.30 3.56
N GLY A 267 -10.21 15.42 3.01
CA GLY A 267 -10.88 16.71 3.10
C GLY A 267 -10.07 17.82 3.78
N ALA A 268 -9.00 17.48 4.50
CA ALA A 268 -8.16 18.48 5.16
C ALA A 268 -7.55 19.49 4.16
N ASN A 269 -7.13 19.02 3.01
CA ASN A 269 -6.49 19.83 1.98
C ASN A 269 -7.44 20.83 1.32
N ASP A 270 -8.74 20.56 1.32
CA ASP A 270 -9.78 21.47 0.82
C ASP A 270 -9.81 22.80 1.56
N PHE A 271 -9.37 22.80 2.82
CA PHE A 271 -9.36 23.95 3.71
C PHE A 271 -7.96 24.58 3.89
N SER A 272 -7.01 24.21 3.07
CA SER A 272 -5.62 24.70 3.15
C SER A 272 -5.42 26.16 2.75
N VAL A 273 -6.43 26.79 2.13
CA VAL A 273 -6.44 28.23 1.77
C VAL A 273 -7.58 28.92 2.50
N SER A 274 -7.49 30.25 2.65
CA SER A 274 -8.46 31.05 3.41
C SER A 274 -9.91 30.97 2.91
N MET A 275 -10.11 30.70 1.63
CA MET A 275 -11.44 30.53 1.04
C MET A 275 -11.91 29.09 1.22
N GLN A 276 -12.94 28.86 2.01
CA GLN A 276 -13.53 27.54 2.22
C GLN A 276 -14.23 27.04 0.95
N PRO A 277 -14.24 25.72 0.69
CA PRO A 277 -15.08 25.15 -0.36
C PRO A 277 -16.55 25.34 0.03
N LYS A 278 -17.41 25.59 -0.96
CA LYS A 278 -18.85 25.56 -0.73
C LYS A 278 -19.28 24.15 -0.35
N TYR A 279 -20.21 24.05 0.62
CA TYR A 279 -20.73 22.75 1.07
C TYR A 279 -21.31 21.93 -0.08
N GLU A 280 -22.06 22.54 -1.00
CA GLU A 280 -22.65 21.88 -2.14
C GLU A 280 -21.59 21.24 -3.03
N SER A 281 -20.50 21.96 -3.32
CA SER A 281 -19.38 21.42 -4.11
C SER A 281 -18.69 20.26 -3.40
N PHE A 282 -18.51 20.35 -2.08
CA PHE A 282 -17.93 19.28 -1.27
C PHE A 282 -18.82 18.04 -1.26
N ARG A 283 -20.12 18.23 -0.98
CA ARG A 283 -21.14 17.18 -1.00
C ARG A 283 -21.21 16.48 -2.34
N ASP A 284 -21.26 17.21 -3.45
CA ASP A 284 -21.48 16.65 -4.78
C ASP A 284 -20.27 15.82 -5.24
N ASN A 285 -19.05 16.27 -4.95
CA ASN A 285 -17.82 15.51 -5.24
C ASN A 285 -17.72 14.26 -4.34
N TYR A 286 -18.06 14.39 -3.05
CA TYR A 286 -18.07 13.26 -2.13
C TYR A 286 -19.11 12.22 -2.57
N TYR A 287 -20.33 12.65 -2.89
CA TYR A 287 -21.41 11.79 -3.37
C TYR A 287 -21.03 11.04 -4.65
N ARG A 288 -20.38 11.72 -5.62
CA ARG A 288 -19.88 11.08 -6.84
C ARG A 288 -18.92 9.94 -6.51
N MET A 289 -18.01 10.13 -5.56
CA MET A 289 -17.06 9.09 -5.15
C MET A 289 -17.76 7.95 -4.42
N LEU A 290 -18.70 8.23 -3.52
CA LEU A 290 -19.50 7.19 -2.85
C LEU A 290 -20.27 6.34 -3.87
N LYS A 291 -20.89 6.96 -4.87
CA LYS A 291 -21.57 6.25 -5.95
C LYS A 291 -20.62 5.33 -6.71
N GLN A 292 -19.45 5.81 -7.08
CA GLN A 292 -18.47 4.98 -7.75
C GLN A 292 -18.03 3.78 -6.92
N MET A 293 -17.92 3.92 -5.59
CA MET A 293 -17.64 2.79 -4.69
C MET A 293 -18.78 1.78 -4.67
N LYS A 294 -20.04 2.27 -4.65
CA LYS A 294 -21.21 1.39 -4.74
C LYS A 294 -21.30 0.64 -6.08
N GLU A 295 -20.95 1.30 -7.17
CA GLU A 295 -20.86 0.68 -8.49
C GLU A 295 -19.75 -0.39 -8.53
N ASN A 296 -18.62 -0.14 -7.88
CA ASN A 296 -17.50 -1.07 -7.83
C ASN A 296 -17.79 -2.31 -6.98
N TYR A 297 -18.47 -2.15 -5.84
CA TYR A 297 -18.53 -3.18 -4.79
C TYR A 297 -19.96 -3.57 -4.37
N GLY A 298 -20.97 -2.95 -4.94
CA GLY A 298 -22.39 -3.21 -4.66
C GLY A 298 -23.05 -2.18 -3.73
N GLU A 299 -24.38 -2.08 -3.82
CA GLU A 299 -25.16 -1.06 -3.08
C GLU A 299 -25.02 -1.16 -1.55
N ASP A 300 -24.84 -2.37 -1.03
CA ASP A 300 -24.72 -2.62 0.41
C ASP A 300 -23.27 -2.50 0.93
N HIS A 301 -22.29 -2.21 0.07
CA HIS A 301 -20.89 -2.08 0.47
C HIS A 301 -20.70 -1.00 1.55
N PRO A 302 -20.12 -1.32 2.73
CA PRO A 302 -19.95 -0.37 3.80
C PRO A 302 -18.88 0.69 3.48
N ILE A 303 -19.16 1.95 3.79
CA ILE A 303 -18.21 3.06 3.62
C ILE A 303 -18.14 3.85 4.91
N LEU A 304 -16.95 4.09 5.45
CA LEU A 304 -16.70 4.97 6.59
C LEU A 304 -16.04 6.26 6.14
N CYS A 305 -16.75 7.38 6.31
CA CYS A 305 -16.25 8.72 6.03
C CYS A 305 -15.63 9.30 7.30
N VAL A 306 -14.32 9.52 7.33
CA VAL A 306 -13.59 10.04 8.48
C VAL A 306 -13.22 11.50 8.22
N ALA A 307 -13.64 12.41 9.11
CA ALA A 307 -13.22 13.79 9.08
C ALA A 307 -12.05 14.03 10.04
N THR A 308 -11.05 14.76 9.56
CA THR A 308 -9.99 15.28 10.45
C THR A 308 -10.51 16.53 11.18
N LYS A 309 -10.00 16.82 12.39
CA LYS A 309 -10.31 18.09 13.09
C LYS A 309 -9.41 19.26 12.63
N THR A 310 -8.73 19.12 11.52
CA THR A 310 -7.88 20.22 11.03
C THR A 310 -8.67 21.49 10.69
N HIS A 311 -10.00 21.36 10.55
CA HIS A 311 -10.89 22.48 10.29
C HIS A 311 -12.26 22.27 10.96
N GLU A 312 -12.84 23.32 11.53
CA GLU A 312 -14.12 23.22 12.26
C GLU A 312 -15.29 22.79 11.35
N PHE A 313 -15.31 23.23 10.10
CA PHE A 313 -16.40 22.91 9.16
C PHE A 313 -16.28 21.52 8.50
N LEU A 314 -15.09 20.94 8.41
CA LEU A 314 -14.92 19.66 7.75
C LEU A 314 -15.76 18.55 8.40
N GLY A 315 -15.77 18.50 9.73
CA GLY A 315 -16.58 17.53 10.47
C GLY A 315 -18.08 17.67 10.18
N GLU A 316 -18.55 18.90 10.10
CA GLU A 316 -19.93 19.22 9.75
C GLU A 316 -20.27 18.79 8.32
N TYR A 317 -19.43 19.13 7.36
CA TYR A 317 -19.62 18.76 5.96
C TYR A 317 -19.69 17.25 5.76
N VAL A 318 -18.77 16.49 6.37
CA VAL A 318 -18.77 15.04 6.27
C VAL A 318 -20.01 14.44 6.94
N ARG A 319 -20.39 14.92 8.12
CA ARG A 319 -21.58 14.45 8.84
C ARG A 319 -22.85 14.68 8.04
N GLU A 320 -23.07 15.91 7.58
CA GLU A 320 -24.28 16.27 6.83
C GLU A 320 -24.36 15.55 5.49
N MET A 321 -23.21 15.42 4.80
CA MET A 321 -23.13 14.66 3.56
C MET A 321 -23.49 13.18 3.81
N ALA A 322 -22.88 12.53 4.80
CA ALA A 322 -23.11 11.11 5.06
C ALA A 322 -24.55 10.81 5.49
N LYS A 323 -25.18 11.70 6.32
CA LYS A 323 -26.57 11.57 6.75
C LYS A 323 -27.58 11.74 5.61
N ASN A 324 -27.27 12.60 4.65
CA ASN A 324 -28.22 13.03 3.63
C ASN A 324 -27.92 12.51 2.22
N CYS A 325 -26.91 11.64 2.06
CA CYS A 325 -26.53 11.11 0.75
C CYS A 325 -27.55 10.12 0.16
N GLY A 326 -28.46 9.57 0.96
CA GLY A 326 -29.48 8.61 0.50
C GLY A 326 -28.91 7.22 0.12
N LEU A 327 -27.62 6.97 0.34
CA LEU A 327 -26.97 5.68 0.08
C LEU A 327 -26.96 4.82 1.34
N LYS A 328 -27.11 3.50 1.16
CA LYS A 328 -27.08 2.54 2.27
C LYS A 328 -25.65 2.38 2.83
N ASN A 329 -25.54 2.01 4.10
CA ASN A 329 -24.28 1.66 4.77
C ASN A 329 -23.17 2.71 4.59
N VAL A 330 -23.52 4.00 4.62
CA VAL A 330 -22.58 5.12 4.69
C VAL A 330 -22.53 5.61 6.13
N HIS A 331 -21.36 5.44 6.73
CA HIS A 331 -21.07 5.77 8.12
C HIS A 331 -20.13 6.97 8.19
N TYR A 332 -20.06 7.64 9.34
CA TYR A 332 -19.13 8.76 9.53
C TYR A 332 -18.48 8.75 10.91
N LEU A 333 -17.27 9.24 10.96
CA LEU A 333 -16.50 9.54 12.16
C LEU A 333 -16.00 10.99 12.05
N VAL A 334 -16.74 11.93 12.66
CA VAL A 334 -16.42 13.37 12.59
C VAL A 334 -15.54 13.86 13.72
N TYR A 335 -15.32 13.02 14.70
CA TYR A 335 -14.44 13.30 15.82
C TYR A 335 -13.43 12.17 15.94
N CYS A 336 -12.22 12.44 15.49
CA CYS A 336 -11.10 11.51 15.68
C CYS A 336 -10.33 11.92 16.96
N PRO A 337 -10.50 11.22 18.09
CA PRO A 337 -9.82 11.57 19.33
C PRO A 337 -8.31 11.67 19.21
N ALA A 338 -7.74 10.90 18.29
CA ALA A 338 -6.32 10.92 18.00
C ALA A 338 -5.76 12.32 17.72
N GLN A 339 -6.54 13.17 17.05
CA GLN A 339 -6.08 14.51 16.69
C GLN A 339 -6.10 15.51 17.84
N HIS A 340 -6.91 15.26 18.85
CA HIS A 340 -6.95 16.08 20.05
C HIS A 340 -5.81 15.75 21.01
N ASN A 341 -5.25 14.55 20.89
CA ASN A 341 -4.21 14.02 21.76
C ASN A 341 -2.83 14.02 21.08
N HIS A 342 -2.67 14.67 19.93
CA HIS A 342 -1.38 14.83 19.32
C HIS A 342 -0.52 15.78 20.14
N THR A 343 0.65 15.30 20.50
CA THR A 343 1.76 16.07 21.07
C THR A 343 2.83 16.26 20.01
N ASN A 344 3.87 17.05 20.31
CA ASN A 344 5.01 17.19 19.41
C ASN A 344 5.72 15.85 19.13
N GLU A 345 5.63 14.91 20.07
CA GLU A 345 6.22 13.56 19.95
C GLU A 345 5.46 12.66 18.97
N ASP A 346 4.28 13.07 18.53
CA ASP A 346 3.44 12.35 17.57
C ASP A 346 3.65 12.82 16.13
N LEU A 347 4.59 13.75 15.91
CA LEU A 347 4.77 14.43 14.63
C LEU A 347 6.13 14.12 14.02
N GLY A 348 6.14 13.89 12.72
CA GLY A 348 7.28 13.80 11.81
C GLY A 348 7.29 14.96 10.83
N ALA A 349 7.93 14.79 9.68
CA ALA A 349 8.19 15.87 8.72
C ALA A 349 6.98 16.77 8.43
N ASP A 350 7.24 18.07 8.32
CA ASP A 350 6.23 19.08 8.00
C ASP A 350 4.97 18.98 8.88
N VAL A 351 5.14 18.64 10.17
CA VAL A 351 4.05 18.51 11.16
C VAL A 351 3.05 17.38 10.83
N HIS A 352 3.41 16.43 9.98
CA HIS A 352 2.59 15.25 9.71
C HIS A 352 2.72 14.23 10.84
N PRO A 353 1.74 13.34 11.04
CA PRO A 353 1.83 12.31 12.07
C PRO A 353 2.99 11.35 11.82
N ASN A 354 3.87 11.19 12.78
CA ASN A 354 4.84 10.10 12.81
C ASN A 354 4.14 8.78 13.21
N TYR A 355 4.91 7.71 13.46
CA TYR A 355 4.33 6.41 13.78
C TYR A 355 3.43 6.43 15.03
N ASN A 356 3.74 7.18 16.07
CA ASN A 356 2.88 7.32 17.23
C ASN A 356 1.57 8.03 16.90
N GLY A 357 1.62 9.11 16.12
CA GLY A 357 0.44 9.80 15.63
C GLY A 357 -0.43 8.91 14.75
N GLN A 358 0.17 8.08 13.90
CA GLN A 358 -0.55 7.12 13.05
C GLN A 358 -1.21 6.01 13.88
N LYS A 359 -0.56 5.52 14.95
CA LYS A 359 -1.19 4.58 15.90
C LYS A 359 -2.44 5.16 16.54
N LYS A 360 -2.39 6.42 16.99
CA LYS A 360 -3.56 7.12 17.56
C LYS A 360 -4.71 7.21 16.56
N LYS A 361 -4.42 7.44 15.27
CA LYS A 361 -5.44 7.42 14.21
C LYS A 361 -6.02 6.02 14.03
N ALA A 362 -5.20 4.99 13.99
CA ALA A 362 -5.65 3.61 13.87
C ALA A 362 -6.57 3.22 15.03
N TYR A 363 -6.20 3.52 16.27
CA TYR A 363 -7.03 3.27 17.47
C TYR A 363 -8.42 3.91 17.37
N SER A 364 -8.52 5.08 16.77
CA SER A 364 -9.80 5.76 16.63
C SER A 364 -10.72 5.10 15.60
N ILE A 365 -10.17 4.40 14.60
CA ILE A 365 -10.90 3.82 13.48
C ILE A 365 -11.26 2.35 13.73
N ILE A 366 -10.39 1.58 14.38
CA ILE A 366 -10.55 0.15 14.63
C ILE A 366 -11.93 -0.22 15.21
N PRO A 367 -12.46 0.44 16.26
CA PRO A 367 -13.77 0.10 16.82
C PRO A 367 -14.93 0.27 15.84
N TYR A 368 -14.85 1.26 14.95
CA TYR A 368 -15.86 1.48 13.92
C TYR A 368 -15.83 0.37 12.87
N ILE A 369 -14.65 -0.01 12.40
CA ILE A 369 -14.51 -1.12 11.45
C ILE A 369 -15.04 -2.41 12.08
N ALA A 370 -14.63 -2.74 13.31
CA ALA A 370 -15.11 -3.91 14.03
C ALA A 370 -16.64 -3.96 14.10
N THR A 371 -17.28 -2.82 14.45
CA THR A 371 -18.73 -2.73 14.57
C THR A 371 -19.44 -2.87 13.22
N ILE A 372 -18.92 -2.22 12.18
CA ILE A 372 -19.58 -2.19 10.87
C ILE A 372 -19.42 -3.51 10.13
N THR A 373 -18.24 -4.13 10.19
CA THR A 373 -17.94 -5.40 9.50
C THR A 373 -18.34 -6.63 10.29
N GLY A 374 -18.58 -6.49 11.58
CA GLY A 374 -18.78 -7.62 12.50
C GLY A 374 -17.47 -8.35 12.85
N TRP A 375 -16.31 -7.81 12.51
CA TRP A 375 -15.03 -8.40 12.89
C TRP A 375 -14.75 -8.18 14.36
N GLY A 376 -14.40 -9.25 15.08
CA GLY A 376 -14.10 -9.14 16.51
C GLY A 376 -12.92 -8.25 16.78
N LEU A 377 -12.98 -7.49 17.87
CA LEU A 377 -11.79 -6.85 18.43
C LEU A 377 -10.84 -7.91 18.96
N GLN A 378 -9.55 -7.74 18.74
CA GLN A 378 -8.51 -8.62 19.24
C GLN A 378 -8.03 -8.11 20.59
N ASP A 379 -7.66 -9.02 21.48
CA ASP A 379 -6.96 -8.68 22.76
C ASP A 379 -5.51 -8.22 22.52
N ALA A 380 -5.12 -8.08 21.26
CA ALA A 380 -3.80 -7.63 20.88
C ALA A 380 -3.68 -6.11 21.02
N ILE A 381 -2.57 -5.67 21.60
CA ILE A 381 -2.16 -4.27 21.56
C ILE A 381 -1.84 -3.94 20.09
N VAL A 382 -2.41 -2.86 19.59
CA VAL A 382 -1.99 -2.30 18.31
C VAL A 382 -0.55 -1.82 18.47
N GLU A 383 0.32 -2.29 17.63
CA GLU A 383 1.79 -2.19 17.65
C GLU A 383 2.40 -0.85 18.08
#